data_453bd32e96936c08d80d054048f558b3
#
_entry.id   453bd32e96936c08d80d054048f558b3
#
_cell.length_a   1.000
_cell.length_b   1.000
_cell.length_c   1.000
_cell.angle_alpha   90.00
_cell.angle_beta   90.00
_cell.angle_gamma   90.00
#
_symmetry.space_group_name_H-M   'P 1'
#
loop_
_entity.id
_entity.type
_entity.pdbx_description
1 polymer ?
#
loop_
_entity_poly.entity_id
_entity_poly.type
_entity_poly.pdbx_seq_one_letter_code
_entity_poly.pdbx_strand_id
1 'polypeptide(L)'
;GFGSGKTEVSVNLTKYLAGIDPIPPAIVDLDLVNPYFRSREAEAEMEAMGIKVIVPRGGNFFADLPILLPEVKGAVESGAGRVILDVGGDSQGARALGSLSDVFPPDGYDMLMVLNSRRPFTGDLAGCCKVMSRIEATAKMRFTGLIANSHMIEETDPEVLWEGYHLAREVGREMNLPLAFLSAKREVLEQMDTTGLNCPILPLTRSMLKPWEKKTGPTGL
;
A
#
# COMPACT_ATOMS: atom_id res chain seq x y z
N GLY A 1 -0.02 1.59 9.71
CA GLY A 1 -0.01 2.87 10.42
C GLY A 1 0.23 4.04 9.48
N PHE A 2 -0.03 5.25 9.96
CA PHE A 2 0.26 6.48 9.21
C PHE A 2 1.76 6.58 8.86
N GLY A 3 2.08 6.92 7.62
CA GLY A 3 3.46 7.08 7.15
C GLY A 3 4.26 5.79 6.99
N SER A 4 3.62 4.61 6.94
CA SER A 4 4.32 3.35 6.67
C SER A 4 4.66 3.14 5.18
N GLY A 5 4.29 4.04 4.29
CA GLY A 5 4.57 3.97 2.86
C GLY A 5 3.59 3.12 2.05
N LYS A 6 2.38 2.88 2.55
CA LYS A 6 1.35 2.06 1.87
C LYS A 6 1.11 2.49 0.43
N THR A 7 0.82 3.77 0.22
CA THR A 7 0.57 4.33 -1.11
C THR A 7 1.75 4.10 -2.06
N GLU A 8 2.99 4.32 -1.60
CA GLU A 8 4.17 4.07 -2.42
C GLU A 8 4.30 2.59 -2.81
N VAL A 9 4.03 1.70 -1.84
CA VAL A 9 4.00 0.25 -2.09
C VAL A 9 2.87 -0.12 -3.04
N SER A 10 1.65 0.39 -2.82
CA SER A 10 0.47 0.12 -3.68
C SER A 10 0.71 0.56 -5.12
N VAL A 11 1.24 1.78 -5.32
CA VAL A 11 1.56 2.32 -6.65
C VAL A 11 2.62 1.47 -7.36
N ASN A 12 3.74 1.18 -6.68
CA ASN A 12 4.82 0.40 -7.29
C ASN A 12 4.42 -1.06 -7.55
N LEU A 13 3.66 -1.67 -6.65
CA LEU A 13 3.11 -3.01 -6.86
C LEU A 13 2.16 -3.05 -8.06
N THR A 14 1.29 -2.05 -8.18
CA THR A 14 0.36 -1.94 -9.32
C THR A 14 1.11 -1.80 -10.64
N LYS A 15 2.13 -0.94 -10.71
CA LYS A 15 2.98 -0.79 -11.89
C LYS A 15 3.74 -2.08 -12.24
N TYR A 16 4.27 -2.77 -11.23
CA TYR A 16 4.93 -4.06 -11.41
C TYR A 16 3.98 -5.11 -12.01
N LEU A 17 2.78 -5.23 -11.44
CA LEU A 17 1.76 -6.16 -11.92
C LEU A 17 1.27 -5.82 -13.32
N ALA A 18 1.11 -4.54 -13.67
CA ALA A 18 0.75 -4.12 -15.02
C ALA A 18 1.79 -4.53 -16.08
N GLY A 19 3.05 -4.71 -15.67
CA GLY A 19 4.12 -5.19 -16.56
C GLY A 19 4.17 -6.70 -16.75
N ILE A 20 3.51 -7.49 -15.91
CA ILE A 20 3.58 -8.96 -15.94
C ILE A 20 2.22 -9.65 -16.11
N ASP A 21 1.13 -9.04 -15.69
CA ASP A 21 -0.20 -9.61 -15.81
C ASP A 21 -0.75 -9.40 -17.24
N PRO A 22 -1.50 -10.37 -17.77
CA PRO A 22 -2.10 -10.26 -19.10
C PRO A 22 -3.16 -9.16 -19.18
N ILE A 23 -3.76 -8.80 -18.05
CA ILE A 23 -4.72 -7.71 -17.90
C ILE A 23 -4.17 -6.78 -16.83
N PRO A 24 -3.92 -5.50 -17.15
CA PRO A 24 -3.45 -4.54 -16.14
C PRO A 24 -4.40 -4.47 -14.94
N PRO A 25 -3.89 -4.34 -13.71
CA PRO A 25 -4.72 -4.25 -12.53
C PRO A 25 -5.49 -2.92 -12.48
N ALA A 26 -6.53 -2.87 -11.63
CA ALA A 26 -7.09 -1.62 -11.18
C ALA A 26 -6.46 -1.21 -9.84
N ILE A 27 -6.32 0.10 -9.60
CA ILE A 27 -5.94 0.64 -8.29
C ILE A 27 -7.07 1.52 -7.75
N VAL A 28 -7.38 1.33 -6.47
CA VAL A 28 -8.42 2.06 -5.74
C VAL A 28 -7.76 2.83 -4.61
N ASP A 29 -7.98 4.14 -4.54
CA ASP A 29 -7.51 5.00 -3.44
C ASP A 29 -8.60 5.07 -2.35
N LEU A 30 -8.36 4.39 -1.24
CA LEU A 30 -9.17 4.41 -0.03
C LEU A 30 -8.43 5.11 1.14
N ASP A 31 -7.32 5.80 0.88
CA ASP A 31 -6.70 6.69 1.87
C ASP A 31 -7.34 8.08 1.82
N LEU A 32 -8.30 8.27 2.70
CA LEU A 32 -9.20 9.42 2.75
C LEU A 32 -8.58 10.64 3.42
N VAL A 33 -7.49 10.41 4.15
CA VAL A 33 -6.76 11.47 4.86
C VAL A 33 -5.72 12.10 3.95
N ASN A 34 -5.02 11.26 3.15
CA ASN A 34 -3.99 11.70 2.23
C ASN A 34 -4.15 11.03 0.85
N PRO A 35 -5.20 11.34 0.10
CA PRO A 35 -5.41 10.72 -1.20
C PRO A 35 -4.31 11.16 -2.18
N TYR A 36 -3.58 10.17 -2.69
CA TYR A 36 -2.47 10.36 -3.62
C TYR A 36 -2.95 10.74 -5.03
N PHE A 37 -3.99 10.06 -5.51
CA PHE A 37 -4.49 10.21 -6.87
C PHE A 37 -5.36 11.44 -7.10
N ARG A 38 -5.38 12.39 -6.18
CA ARG A 38 -6.02 13.70 -6.42
C ARG A 38 -5.32 14.54 -7.48
N SER A 39 -4.03 14.23 -7.79
CA SER A 39 -3.38 14.92 -8.91
C SER A 39 -3.71 14.20 -10.22
N ARG A 40 -4.22 14.96 -11.20
CA ARG A 40 -4.49 14.45 -12.56
C ARG A 40 -3.26 13.85 -13.22
N GLU A 41 -2.07 14.27 -12.81
CA GLU A 41 -0.80 13.77 -13.35
C GLU A 41 -0.54 12.32 -12.92
N ALA A 42 -0.79 12.00 -11.63
CA ALA A 42 -0.63 10.64 -11.13
C ALA A 42 -1.66 9.68 -11.74
N GLU A 43 -2.91 10.13 -11.90
CA GLU A 43 -3.97 9.38 -12.58
C GLU A 43 -3.57 9.11 -14.04
N ALA A 44 -3.17 10.17 -14.80
CA ALA A 44 -2.79 10.04 -16.19
C ALA A 44 -1.57 9.14 -16.41
N GLU A 45 -0.59 9.14 -15.52
CA GLU A 45 0.57 8.24 -15.59
C GLU A 45 0.14 6.77 -15.50
N MET A 46 -0.77 6.45 -14.58
CA MET A 46 -1.27 5.09 -14.39
C MET A 46 -2.16 4.65 -15.57
N GLU A 47 -3.03 5.54 -16.04
CA GLU A 47 -3.89 5.28 -17.21
C GLU A 47 -3.09 5.04 -18.50
N ALA A 48 -1.97 5.74 -18.67
CA ALA A 48 -1.06 5.52 -19.81
C ALA A 48 -0.44 4.11 -19.82
N MET A 49 -0.39 3.44 -18.65
CA MET A 49 0.02 2.04 -18.50
C MET A 49 -1.15 1.04 -18.61
N GLY A 50 -2.35 1.51 -18.94
CA GLY A 50 -3.57 0.70 -19.01
C GLY A 50 -4.18 0.37 -17.65
N ILE A 51 -3.68 0.98 -16.57
CA ILE A 51 -4.18 0.76 -15.21
C ILE A 51 -5.44 1.60 -15.00
N LYS A 52 -6.53 0.95 -14.59
CA LYS A 52 -7.75 1.66 -14.20
C LYS A 52 -7.56 2.27 -12.81
N VAL A 53 -7.77 3.59 -12.68
CA VAL A 53 -7.69 4.32 -11.40
C VAL A 53 -9.10 4.63 -10.91
N ILE A 54 -9.40 4.22 -9.68
CA ILE A 54 -10.69 4.45 -9.02
C ILE A 54 -10.42 5.32 -7.78
N VAL A 55 -10.94 6.54 -7.80
CA VAL A 55 -10.69 7.55 -6.76
C VAL A 55 -11.98 8.23 -6.32
N PRO A 56 -12.10 8.65 -5.04
CA PRO A 56 -13.19 9.51 -4.60
C PRO A 56 -13.12 10.84 -5.35
N ARG A 57 -14.20 11.22 -6.04
CA ARG A 57 -14.23 12.42 -6.89
C ARG A 57 -14.70 13.69 -6.15
N GLY A 58 -15.06 13.59 -4.88
CA GLY A 58 -15.52 14.69 -4.05
C GLY A 58 -14.53 15.13 -2.99
N GLY A 59 -14.87 16.21 -2.28
CA GLY A 59 -14.06 16.74 -1.17
C GLY A 59 -14.49 16.23 0.21
N ASN A 60 -15.51 15.39 0.28
CA ASN A 60 -16.09 14.92 1.54
C ASN A 60 -16.28 13.40 1.49
N PHE A 61 -15.40 12.69 2.19
CA PHE A 61 -15.35 11.24 2.23
C PHE A 61 -16.69 10.56 2.52
N PHE A 62 -17.42 11.01 3.55
CA PHE A 62 -18.69 10.40 3.93
C PHE A 62 -19.77 10.55 2.86
N ALA A 63 -19.65 11.57 2.01
CA ALA A 63 -20.52 11.77 0.86
C ALA A 63 -20.06 10.96 -0.37
N ASP A 64 -18.76 10.70 -0.50
CA ASP A 64 -18.18 10.05 -1.67
C ASP A 64 -18.13 8.53 -1.56
N LEU A 65 -18.06 7.97 -0.35
CA LEU A 65 -18.01 6.53 -0.13
C LEU A 65 -19.19 5.77 -0.77
N PRO A 66 -20.46 6.20 -0.64
CA PRO A 66 -21.58 5.54 -1.29
C PRO A 66 -21.50 5.52 -2.83
N ILE A 67 -20.78 6.48 -3.43
CA ILE A 67 -20.57 6.55 -4.88
C ILE A 67 -19.41 5.62 -5.30
N LEU A 68 -18.37 5.56 -4.48
CA LEU A 68 -17.17 4.76 -4.74
C LEU A 68 -17.43 3.26 -4.59
N LEU A 69 -18.22 2.85 -3.60
CA LEU A 69 -18.48 1.46 -3.29
C LEU A 69 -19.00 0.63 -4.47
N PRO A 70 -20.00 1.08 -5.27
CA PRO A 70 -20.46 0.34 -6.45
C PRO A 70 -19.39 0.18 -7.53
N GLU A 71 -18.51 1.17 -7.72
CA GLU A 71 -17.43 1.11 -8.71
C GLU A 71 -16.35 0.11 -8.29
N VAL A 72 -15.98 0.12 -7.01
CA VAL A 72 -15.04 -0.87 -6.44
C VAL A 72 -15.63 -2.27 -6.51
N LYS A 73 -16.89 -2.42 -6.11
CA LYS A 73 -17.61 -3.68 -6.18
C LYS A 73 -17.64 -4.24 -7.61
N GLY A 74 -18.00 -3.42 -8.58
CA GLY A 74 -17.99 -3.81 -9.99
C GLY A 74 -16.59 -4.21 -10.49
N ALA A 75 -15.54 -3.54 -10.04
CA ALA A 75 -14.17 -3.90 -10.40
C ALA A 75 -13.75 -5.26 -9.82
N VAL A 76 -14.10 -5.54 -8.56
CA VAL A 76 -13.82 -6.84 -7.91
C VAL A 76 -14.66 -7.97 -8.52
N GLU A 77 -15.97 -7.76 -8.66
CA GLU A 77 -16.91 -8.79 -9.18
C GLU A 77 -16.67 -9.12 -10.66
N SER A 78 -16.12 -8.19 -11.44
CA SER A 78 -15.82 -8.45 -12.85
C SER A 78 -14.84 -9.61 -13.05
N GLY A 79 -13.95 -9.84 -12.06
CA GLY A 79 -12.89 -10.85 -12.15
C GLY A 79 -11.93 -10.65 -13.33
N ALA A 80 -12.01 -9.50 -14.01
CA ALA A 80 -11.25 -9.23 -15.21
C ALA A 80 -9.74 -9.07 -14.97
N GLY A 81 -9.34 -8.77 -13.73
CA GLY A 81 -7.95 -8.57 -13.35
C GLY A 81 -7.82 -8.36 -11.85
N ARG A 82 -6.61 -8.09 -11.39
CA ARG A 82 -6.36 -7.77 -9.97
C ARG A 82 -6.85 -6.38 -9.63
N VAL A 83 -7.33 -6.20 -8.40
CA VAL A 83 -7.72 -4.90 -7.85
C VAL A 83 -6.85 -4.63 -6.63
N ILE A 84 -6.07 -3.57 -6.67
CA ILE A 84 -5.20 -3.14 -5.57
C ILE A 84 -5.92 -2.02 -4.80
N LEU A 85 -6.13 -2.22 -3.51
CA LEU A 85 -6.74 -1.23 -2.64
C LEU A 85 -5.66 -0.53 -1.81
N ASP A 86 -5.43 0.75 -2.02
CA ASP A 86 -4.60 1.58 -1.13
C ASP A 86 -5.46 2.08 0.04
N VAL A 87 -5.30 1.44 1.19
CA VAL A 87 -6.17 1.68 2.35
C VAL A 87 -5.47 2.53 3.39
N GLY A 88 -6.13 3.58 3.87
CA GLY A 88 -5.65 4.41 4.97
C GLY A 88 -5.26 3.58 6.21
N GLY A 89 -4.17 3.97 6.86
CA GLY A 89 -3.61 3.22 8.02
C GLY A 89 -4.27 3.53 9.35
N ASP A 90 -5.41 4.19 9.35
CA ASP A 90 -6.17 4.64 10.51
C ASP A 90 -7.52 3.92 10.67
N SER A 91 -8.31 4.35 11.65
CA SER A 91 -9.64 3.78 11.87
C SER A 91 -10.64 4.08 10.74
N GLN A 92 -10.43 5.14 9.96
CA GLN A 92 -11.31 5.49 8.85
C GLN A 92 -11.05 4.56 7.66
N GLY A 93 -9.79 4.33 7.31
CA GLY A 93 -9.42 3.35 6.28
C GLY A 93 -9.90 1.94 6.61
N ALA A 94 -9.73 1.50 7.88
CA ALA A 94 -10.24 0.20 8.32
C ALA A 94 -11.78 0.09 8.23
N ARG A 95 -12.53 1.17 8.51
CA ARG A 95 -14.00 1.20 8.34
C ARG A 95 -14.40 1.19 6.87
N ALA A 96 -13.69 1.95 6.03
CA ALA A 96 -13.93 1.92 4.58
C ALA A 96 -13.76 0.51 4.02
N LEU A 97 -12.68 -0.17 4.40
CA LEU A 97 -12.44 -1.56 4.03
C LEU A 97 -13.53 -2.48 4.58
N GLY A 98 -13.96 -2.28 5.83
CA GLY A 98 -15.05 -3.03 6.45
C GLY A 98 -16.40 -2.88 5.73
N SER A 99 -16.65 -1.75 5.07
CA SER A 99 -17.84 -1.55 4.23
C SER A 99 -17.79 -2.30 2.90
N LEU A 100 -16.64 -2.84 2.55
CA LEU A 100 -16.41 -3.68 1.36
C LEU A 100 -16.24 -5.16 1.71
N SER A 101 -16.29 -5.53 2.99
CA SER A 101 -15.94 -6.89 3.44
C SER A 101 -16.82 -7.99 2.83
N ASP A 102 -18.06 -7.67 2.46
CA ASP A 102 -19.01 -8.56 1.81
C ASP A 102 -18.75 -8.76 0.30
N VAL A 103 -17.92 -7.90 -0.28
CA VAL A 103 -17.55 -7.97 -1.70
C VAL A 103 -16.48 -9.03 -1.95
N PHE A 104 -15.66 -9.31 -0.95
CA PHE A 104 -14.53 -10.22 -1.08
C PHE A 104 -14.93 -11.65 -0.70
N PRO A 105 -14.68 -12.66 -1.58
CA PRO A 105 -14.79 -14.05 -1.18
C PRO A 105 -13.83 -14.36 -0.01
N PRO A 106 -14.15 -15.28 0.89
CA PRO A 106 -13.32 -15.59 2.07
C PRO A 106 -11.84 -15.88 1.75
N ASP A 107 -11.58 -16.55 0.61
CA ASP A 107 -10.23 -16.91 0.15
C ASP A 107 -9.83 -16.15 -1.13
N GLY A 108 -10.53 -15.05 -1.46
CA GLY A 108 -10.35 -14.31 -2.70
C GLY A 108 -9.65 -12.97 -2.56
N TYR A 109 -8.96 -12.73 -1.45
CA TYR A 109 -8.20 -11.50 -1.24
C TYR A 109 -6.89 -11.75 -0.52
N ASP A 110 -5.96 -10.84 -0.72
CA ASP A 110 -4.76 -10.67 0.10
C ASP A 110 -4.85 -9.35 0.85
N MET A 111 -4.84 -9.42 2.17
CA MET A 111 -4.77 -8.26 3.05
C MET A 111 -3.37 -8.19 3.65
N LEU A 112 -2.56 -7.28 3.15
CA LEU A 112 -1.15 -7.17 3.49
C LEU A 112 -0.90 -6.00 4.45
N MET A 113 -0.23 -6.26 5.57
CA MET A 113 0.19 -5.22 6.50
C MET A 113 1.54 -4.63 6.08
N VAL A 114 1.56 -3.35 5.70
CA VAL A 114 2.81 -2.63 5.42
C VAL A 114 3.42 -2.16 6.74
N LEU A 115 4.52 -2.79 7.14
CA LEU A 115 5.26 -2.51 8.37
C LEU A 115 6.43 -1.55 8.11
N ASN A 116 6.52 -0.53 8.96
CA ASN A 116 7.68 0.33 9.07
C ASN A 116 8.09 0.40 10.54
N SER A 117 9.26 -0.15 10.88
CA SER A 117 9.83 -0.16 12.24
C SER A 117 10.12 1.23 12.79
N ARG A 118 10.24 2.23 11.92
CA ARG A 118 10.51 3.63 12.30
C ARG A 118 9.24 4.44 12.56
N ARG A 119 8.10 3.77 12.86
CA ARG A 119 6.85 4.45 13.22
C ARG A 119 6.43 4.12 14.66
N PRO A 120 5.90 5.10 15.42
CA PRO A 120 5.70 4.98 16.87
C PRO A 120 4.87 3.77 17.31
N PHE A 121 3.92 3.30 16.48
CA PHE A 121 3.02 2.20 16.84
C PHE A 121 3.40 0.85 16.22
N THR A 122 4.46 0.82 15.43
CA THR A 122 4.93 -0.40 14.75
C THR A 122 6.45 -0.57 14.86
N GLY A 123 7.04 0.01 15.92
CA GLY A 123 8.46 -0.08 16.20
C GLY A 123 8.89 -1.37 16.90
N ASP A 124 7.93 -2.14 17.43
CA ASP A 124 8.16 -3.40 18.13
C ASP A 124 7.04 -4.42 17.86
N LEU A 125 7.28 -5.68 18.26
CA LEU A 125 6.36 -6.79 18.08
C LEU A 125 4.99 -6.52 18.71
N ALA A 126 4.95 -6.08 19.96
CA ALA A 126 3.71 -5.88 20.71
C ALA A 126 2.84 -4.79 20.07
N GLY A 127 3.47 -3.68 19.63
CA GLY A 127 2.82 -2.59 18.91
C GLY A 127 2.24 -3.05 17.58
N CYS A 128 3.01 -3.82 16.80
CA CYS A 128 2.55 -4.38 15.54
C CYS A 128 1.32 -5.26 15.73
N CYS A 129 1.36 -6.24 16.64
CA CYS A 129 0.25 -7.14 16.90
C CYS A 129 -1.00 -6.38 17.36
N LYS A 130 -0.84 -5.39 18.24
CA LYS A 130 -1.94 -4.54 18.72
C LYS A 130 -2.60 -3.75 17.58
N VAL A 131 -1.80 -3.15 16.69
CA VAL A 131 -2.31 -2.39 15.53
C VAL A 131 -3.06 -3.33 14.59
N MET A 132 -2.48 -4.49 14.27
CA MET A 132 -3.09 -5.48 13.38
C MET A 132 -4.43 -5.98 13.92
N SER A 133 -4.50 -6.40 15.18
CA SER A 133 -5.74 -6.86 15.81
C SER A 133 -6.85 -5.82 15.79
N ARG A 134 -6.52 -4.52 15.97
CA ARG A 134 -7.50 -3.43 15.85
C ARG A 134 -8.02 -3.24 14.43
N ILE A 135 -7.12 -3.33 13.44
CA ILE A 135 -7.51 -3.20 12.04
C ILE A 135 -8.42 -4.37 11.65
N GLU A 136 -8.05 -5.61 11.97
CA GLU A 136 -8.88 -6.79 11.68
C GLU A 136 -10.27 -6.70 12.29
N ALA A 137 -10.35 -6.31 13.58
CA ALA A 137 -11.64 -6.13 14.26
C ALA A 137 -12.52 -5.07 13.61
N THR A 138 -11.93 -3.97 13.10
CA THR A 138 -12.66 -2.87 12.49
C THR A 138 -13.05 -3.20 11.04
N ALA A 139 -12.13 -3.78 10.27
CA ALA A 139 -12.33 -4.15 8.87
C ALA A 139 -13.16 -5.44 8.72
N LYS A 140 -13.31 -6.24 9.77
CA LYS A 140 -13.93 -7.58 9.74
C LYS A 140 -13.26 -8.51 8.73
N MET A 141 -11.99 -8.32 8.50
CA MET A 141 -11.14 -9.09 7.59
C MET A 141 -9.86 -9.49 8.29
N ARG A 142 -9.17 -10.50 7.79
CA ARG A 142 -7.92 -11.00 8.35
C ARG A 142 -6.74 -10.65 7.48
N PHE A 143 -5.62 -10.31 8.11
CA PHE A 143 -4.36 -10.21 7.38
C PHE A 143 -3.95 -11.59 6.85
N THR A 144 -3.45 -11.60 5.62
CA THR A 144 -2.95 -12.79 4.92
C THR A 144 -1.43 -12.76 4.78
N GLY A 145 -0.79 -11.62 5.02
CA GLY A 145 0.65 -11.47 4.95
C GLY A 145 1.17 -10.10 5.38
N LEU A 146 2.48 -9.98 5.35
CA LEU A 146 3.21 -8.79 5.76
C LEU A 146 4.11 -8.28 4.64
N ILE A 147 4.33 -6.97 4.62
CA ILE A 147 5.32 -6.30 3.78
C ILE A 147 6.30 -5.56 4.69
N ALA A 148 7.58 -5.88 4.61
CA ALA A 148 8.63 -5.12 5.28
C ALA A 148 8.94 -3.88 4.45
N ASN A 149 8.59 -2.68 4.98
CA ASN A 149 8.81 -1.40 4.32
C ASN A 149 9.34 -0.35 5.30
N SER A 150 10.41 -0.70 6.02
CA SER A 150 11.03 0.24 6.95
C SER A 150 11.83 1.29 6.20
N HIS A 151 11.54 2.56 6.51
CA HIS A 151 12.20 3.68 5.86
C HIS A 151 12.18 4.93 6.73
N MET A 152 13.18 5.78 6.53
CA MET A 152 13.32 7.13 7.08
C MET A 152 13.40 8.18 5.95
N ILE A 153 12.81 7.89 4.81
CA ILE A 153 12.83 8.70 3.57
C ILE A 153 14.25 8.84 3.05
N GLU A 154 14.90 10.00 3.24
CA GLU A 154 16.26 10.26 2.74
C GLU A 154 17.35 9.61 3.61
N GLU A 155 17.05 9.37 4.88
CA GLU A 155 17.99 8.77 5.86
C GLU A 155 17.87 7.24 5.92
N THR A 156 17.26 6.62 4.90
CA THR A 156 17.11 5.18 4.82
C THR A 156 18.42 4.56 4.34
N ASP A 157 18.95 3.65 5.12
CA ASP A 157 20.14 2.85 4.82
C ASP A 157 19.84 1.34 4.88
N PRO A 158 20.80 0.46 4.51
CA PRO A 158 20.61 -0.98 4.59
C PRO A 158 20.33 -1.51 6.01
N GLU A 159 20.84 -0.87 7.06
CA GLU A 159 20.62 -1.28 8.45
C GLU A 159 19.14 -1.11 8.83
N VAL A 160 18.55 0.02 8.48
CA VAL A 160 17.09 0.27 8.64
C VAL A 160 16.25 -0.79 7.94
N LEU A 161 16.66 -1.22 6.75
CA LEU A 161 15.96 -2.28 6.02
C LEU A 161 16.07 -3.63 6.75
N TRP A 162 17.27 -3.99 7.21
CA TRP A 162 17.48 -5.24 7.95
C TRP A 162 16.71 -5.27 9.27
N GLU A 163 16.73 -4.19 10.05
CA GLU A 163 15.92 -4.09 11.28
C GLU A 163 14.44 -4.30 10.99
N GLY A 164 13.91 -3.63 9.94
CA GLY A 164 12.53 -3.78 9.54
C GLY A 164 12.18 -5.18 9.05
N TYR A 165 13.08 -5.83 8.33
CA TYR A 165 12.93 -7.21 7.89
C TYR A 165 12.87 -8.18 9.07
N HIS A 166 13.77 -8.02 10.06
CA HIS A 166 13.79 -8.87 11.24
C HIS A 166 12.51 -8.71 12.06
N LEU A 167 12.05 -7.47 12.29
CA LEU A 167 10.80 -7.20 12.97
C LEU A 167 9.60 -7.83 12.22
N ALA A 168 9.54 -7.66 10.89
CA ALA A 168 8.47 -8.24 10.09
C ALA A 168 8.45 -9.77 10.17
N ARG A 169 9.62 -10.42 10.19
CA ARG A 169 9.71 -11.87 10.39
C ARG A 169 9.27 -12.31 11.79
N GLU A 170 9.59 -11.53 12.82
CA GLU A 170 9.16 -11.79 14.19
C GLU A 170 7.63 -11.69 14.32
N VAL A 171 7.04 -10.61 13.78
CA VAL A 171 5.59 -10.44 13.70
C VAL A 171 4.93 -11.57 12.89
N GLY A 172 5.54 -11.97 11.78
CA GLY A 172 5.05 -13.07 10.95
C GLY A 172 5.00 -14.41 11.69
N ARG A 173 6.00 -14.71 12.52
CA ARG A 173 5.99 -15.92 13.36
C ARG A 173 4.91 -15.84 14.43
N GLU A 174 4.79 -14.72 15.13
CA GLU A 174 3.80 -14.52 16.20
C GLU A 174 2.36 -14.58 15.67
N MET A 175 2.10 -13.96 14.52
CA MET A 175 0.76 -13.90 13.93
C MET A 175 0.47 -15.04 12.96
N ASN A 176 1.43 -15.95 12.74
CA ASN A 176 1.37 -17.03 11.76
C ASN A 176 1.06 -16.52 10.34
N LEU A 177 1.78 -15.47 9.93
CA LEU A 177 1.61 -14.83 8.62
C LEU A 177 2.92 -14.89 7.80
N PRO A 178 2.85 -15.12 6.49
CA PRO A 178 4.01 -15.05 5.62
C PRO A 178 4.49 -13.60 5.45
N LEU A 179 5.79 -13.43 5.27
CA LEU A 179 6.36 -12.20 4.74
C LEU A 179 6.26 -12.25 3.21
N ALA A 180 5.34 -11.47 2.65
CA ALA A 180 5.07 -11.46 1.22
C ALA A 180 6.26 -10.92 0.43
N PHE A 181 6.82 -9.78 0.84
CA PHE A 181 8.03 -9.20 0.26
C PHE A 181 8.64 -8.12 1.16
N LEU A 182 9.90 -7.77 0.86
CA LEU A 182 10.55 -6.55 1.33
C LEU A 182 10.43 -5.49 0.24
N SER A 183 10.11 -4.27 0.61
CA SER A 183 10.09 -3.13 -0.31
C SER A 183 11.02 -2.02 0.16
N ALA A 184 11.78 -1.46 -0.75
CA ALA A 184 12.68 -0.35 -0.49
C ALA A 184 13.05 0.39 -1.77
N LYS A 185 13.59 1.61 -1.64
CA LYS A 185 14.16 2.36 -2.77
C LYS A 185 15.28 1.55 -3.42
N ARG A 186 15.35 1.59 -4.75
CA ARG A 186 16.37 0.87 -5.54
C ARG A 186 17.79 1.22 -5.10
N GLU A 187 18.06 2.48 -4.85
CA GLU A 187 19.38 3.00 -4.47
C GLU A 187 19.88 2.44 -3.12
N VAL A 188 18.95 2.12 -2.21
CA VAL A 188 19.28 1.48 -0.92
C VAL A 188 19.49 -0.01 -1.09
N LEU A 189 18.67 -0.66 -1.94
CA LEU A 189 18.81 -2.08 -2.25
C LEU A 189 20.14 -2.42 -2.92
N GLU A 190 20.66 -1.54 -3.76
CA GLU A 190 21.97 -1.69 -4.43
C GLU A 190 23.14 -1.69 -3.45
N GLN A 191 22.95 -1.13 -2.25
CA GLN A 191 23.95 -1.09 -1.17
C GLN A 191 23.77 -2.22 -0.15
N MET A 192 22.71 -3.02 -0.29
CA MET A 192 22.34 -4.06 0.67
C MET A 192 22.79 -5.45 0.17
N ASP A 193 23.43 -6.22 1.04
CA ASP A 193 23.59 -7.64 0.80
C ASP A 193 22.24 -8.35 1.00
N THR A 194 21.65 -8.83 -0.07
CA THR A 194 20.34 -9.48 -0.06
C THR A 194 20.39 -11.00 0.10
N THR A 195 21.55 -11.61 0.24
CA THR A 195 21.73 -13.07 0.31
C THR A 195 21.04 -13.72 1.52
N GLY A 196 20.81 -12.97 2.60
CA GLY A 196 20.11 -13.43 3.81
C GLY A 196 18.58 -13.24 3.79
N LEU A 197 18.01 -12.69 2.71
CA LEU A 197 16.56 -12.49 2.60
C LEU A 197 15.87 -13.78 2.14
N ASN A 198 14.77 -14.14 2.81
CA ASN A 198 13.92 -15.29 2.49
C ASN A 198 12.53 -14.82 2.00
N CYS A 199 12.48 -13.76 1.23
CA CYS A 199 11.26 -13.24 0.59
C CYS A 199 11.62 -12.51 -0.70
N PRO A 200 10.68 -12.34 -1.63
CA PRO A 200 10.84 -11.47 -2.79
C PRO A 200 11.15 -10.03 -2.40
N ILE A 201 11.70 -9.27 -3.33
CA ILE A 201 11.96 -7.84 -3.17
C ILE A 201 11.13 -7.07 -4.19
N LEU A 202 10.44 -6.02 -3.72
CA LEU A 202 9.79 -5.02 -4.58
C LEU A 202 10.61 -3.72 -4.54
N PRO A 203 11.42 -3.44 -5.58
CA PRO A 203 12.10 -2.16 -5.66
C PRO A 203 11.10 -1.03 -5.85
N LEU A 204 11.23 0.03 -5.04
CA LEU A 204 10.38 1.20 -5.12
C LEU A 204 11.05 2.32 -5.91
N THR A 205 10.26 2.92 -6.80
CA THR A 205 10.56 4.22 -7.39
C THR A 205 9.66 5.25 -6.69
N ARG A 206 10.24 6.32 -6.19
CA ARG A 206 9.49 7.34 -5.45
C ARG A 206 8.51 8.06 -6.39
N SER A 207 7.23 7.89 -6.11
CA SER A 207 6.13 8.51 -6.84
C SER A 207 5.53 9.69 -6.06
N MET A 208 5.52 9.61 -4.72
CA MET A 208 5.04 10.69 -3.85
C MET A 208 6.11 11.76 -3.66
N LEU A 209 6.05 12.82 -4.47
CA LEU A 209 6.89 14.01 -4.29
C LEU A 209 6.25 14.96 -3.27
N LYS A 210 7.08 15.59 -2.44
CA LYS A 210 6.61 16.67 -1.56
C LYS A 210 6.13 17.86 -2.41
N PRO A 211 5.19 18.69 -1.93
CA PRO A 211 4.65 19.82 -2.70
C PRO A 211 5.71 20.76 -3.29
N TRP A 212 6.86 20.91 -2.61
CA TRP A 212 7.97 21.75 -3.02
C TRP A 212 9.00 21.06 -3.92
N GLU A 213 8.90 19.74 -4.10
CA GLU A 213 9.74 18.93 -5.00
C GLU A 213 9.11 18.76 -6.39
N LYS A 214 7.86 19.21 -6.57
CA LYS A 214 7.24 19.21 -7.91
C LYS A 214 8.10 20.08 -8.82
N LYS A 215 8.62 19.46 -9.89
CA LYS A 215 9.30 20.21 -10.95
C LYS A 215 8.33 21.27 -11.42
N THR A 216 8.65 22.55 -11.23
CA THR A 216 8.02 23.64 -11.95
C THR A 216 8.30 23.36 -13.42
N GLY A 217 7.27 22.93 -14.14
CA GLY A 217 7.34 22.85 -15.59
C GLY A 217 7.76 24.22 -16.12
N PRO A 218 8.40 24.30 -17.31
CA PRO A 218 8.78 25.58 -17.86
C PRO A 218 7.52 26.43 -17.95
N THR A 219 7.51 27.54 -17.22
CA THR A 219 6.55 28.63 -17.41
C THR A 219 6.73 29.10 -18.87
N GLY A 220 5.85 28.58 -19.72
CA GLY A 220 5.72 29.09 -21.09
C GLY A 220 5.35 30.56 -20.98
N LEU A 221 6.23 31.41 -21.47
CA LEU A 221 5.95 32.77 -21.93
C LEU A 221 5.03 32.73 -23.15
#